data_9190da354f9812e0365bf92ffdb8e4f1
#
_entry.id   9190da354f9812e0365bf92ffdb8e4f1
#
_cell.length_a   1.000
_cell.length_b   1.000
_cell.length_c   1.000
_cell.angle_alpha   90.00
_cell.angle_beta   90.00
_cell.angle_gamma   90.00
#
_symmetry.space_group_name_H-M   'P 1'
#
loop_
_entity.id
_entity.type
_entity.pdbx_description
1 polymer ?
#
loop_
_entity_poly.entity_id
_entity_poly.type
_entity_poly.pdbx_seq_one_letter_code
_entity_poly.pdbx_strand_id
1 'polypeptide(L)'
;MVNPQNAFIKSMSVAELKKIWEPGAQGKINSWKDVNPAWPDQKIKLYGAGSDSGTFDYFTEAIVGKAKSSRGDYTASEDDNVLVQGISGDKGALGYFGFAYYIENQKKLKAVAIDGGKGPVAPTPENVDNGSYQPLSRPIFIYVSEKSLEKPEVKEFVEFYMKSAAPLVKEVKYIPLPAKAYTGNLEHLAKKKLGTVFGGQNEVGLTIEQLMKREAQL
;
A
#
# COMPACT_ATOMS: atom_id res chain seq x y z
N MET A 1 4.96 -7.79 -5.93
CA MET A 1 4.42 -8.80 -6.84
C MET A 1 5.49 -9.27 -7.79
N VAL A 2 5.49 -10.56 -8.12
CA VAL A 2 6.39 -11.16 -9.12
C VAL A 2 5.58 -12.04 -10.07
N ASN A 3 6.20 -12.45 -11.18
CA ASN A 3 5.61 -13.44 -12.08
C ASN A 3 5.42 -14.79 -11.36
N PRO A 4 4.33 -15.54 -11.59
CA PRO A 4 4.10 -16.85 -10.95
C PRO A 4 5.19 -17.88 -11.22
N GLN A 5 5.88 -17.77 -12.35
CA GLN A 5 7.00 -18.64 -12.71
C GLN A 5 8.32 -18.29 -12.00
N ASN A 6 8.37 -17.19 -11.25
CA ASN A 6 9.48 -16.88 -10.36
C ASN A 6 9.41 -17.79 -9.13
N ALA A 7 10.15 -18.90 -9.16
CA ALA A 7 10.12 -19.94 -8.13
C ALA A 7 11.05 -19.66 -6.94
N PHE A 8 12.08 -18.80 -7.13
CA PHE A 8 13.12 -18.58 -6.12
C PHE A 8 12.74 -17.52 -5.08
N ILE A 9 11.89 -16.54 -5.42
CA ILE A 9 11.42 -15.53 -4.46
C ILE A 9 10.21 -16.07 -3.69
N LYS A 10 10.39 -16.32 -2.39
CA LYS A 10 9.31 -16.69 -1.46
C LYS A 10 8.93 -15.51 -0.58
N SER A 11 9.92 -14.77 -0.13
CA SER A 11 9.77 -13.57 0.70
C SER A 11 10.89 -12.57 0.39
N MET A 12 10.68 -11.32 0.78
CA MET A 12 11.67 -10.26 0.70
C MET A 12 11.63 -9.42 1.97
N SER A 13 12.79 -9.06 2.47
CA SER A 13 12.91 -8.09 3.56
C SER A 13 12.75 -6.65 3.05
N VAL A 14 12.37 -5.74 3.93
CA VAL A 14 12.39 -4.30 3.64
C VAL A 14 13.77 -3.83 3.19
N ALA A 15 14.85 -4.40 3.75
CA ALA A 15 16.22 -4.07 3.35
C ALA A 15 16.52 -4.49 1.90
N GLU A 16 16.09 -5.68 1.46
CA GLU A 16 16.24 -6.13 0.08
C GLU A 16 15.40 -5.27 -0.89
N LEU A 17 14.17 -4.91 -0.50
CA LEU A 17 13.35 -3.98 -1.29
C LEU A 17 14.01 -2.60 -1.40
N LYS A 18 14.54 -2.06 -0.30
CA LYS A 18 15.27 -0.78 -0.31
C LYS A 18 16.46 -0.84 -1.26
N LYS A 19 17.28 -1.92 -1.17
CA LYS A 19 18.44 -2.12 -2.05
C LYS A 19 18.06 -2.10 -3.53
N ILE A 20 16.84 -2.55 -3.88
CA ILE A 20 16.33 -2.53 -5.26
C ILE A 20 15.85 -1.15 -5.68
N TRP A 21 15.09 -0.47 -4.79
CA TRP A 21 14.28 0.70 -5.18
C TRP A 21 14.90 2.05 -4.84
N GLU A 22 15.93 2.11 -3.99
CA GLU A 22 16.59 3.39 -3.67
C GLU A 22 17.26 4.03 -4.89
N PRO A 23 17.42 5.37 -4.93
CA PRO A 23 18.04 6.06 -6.06
C PRO A 23 19.42 5.54 -6.41
N GLY A 24 20.21 5.16 -5.40
CA GLY A 24 21.56 4.61 -5.58
C GLY A 24 21.64 3.25 -6.26
N ALA A 25 20.51 2.56 -6.43
CA ALA A 25 20.41 1.26 -7.11
C ALA A 25 20.44 1.40 -8.64
N GLN A 26 20.11 2.58 -9.16
CA GLN A 26 20.05 2.81 -10.60
C GLN A 26 21.38 2.49 -11.30
N GLY A 27 21.31 1.63 -12.32
CA GLY A 27 22.47 1.16 -13.05
C GLY A 27 23.39 0.18 -12.31
N LYS A 28 23.15 -0.08 -11.00
CA LYS A 28 23.99 -0.97 -10.16
C LYS A 28 23.31 -2.29 -9.82
N ILE A 29 22.03 -2.24 -9.46
CA ILE A 29 21.25 -3.42 -9.11
C ILE A 29 20.40 -3.78 -10.32
N ASN A 30 20.91 -4.71 -11.13
CA ASN A 30 20.32 -5.09 -12.42
C ASN A 30 19.89 -6.55 -12.46
N SER A 31 20.42 -7.40 -11.57
CA SER A 31 20.05 -8.81 -11.46
C SER A 31 19.59 -9.15 -10.05
N TRP A 32 18.85 -10.24 -9.93
CA TRP A 32 18.43 -10.77 -8.64
C TRP A 32 19.61 -11.14 -7.74
N LYS A 33 20.72 -11.61 -8.34
CA LYS A 33 21.96 -11.91 -7.64
C LYS A 33 22.62 -10.67 -7.01
N ASP A 34 22.47 -9.50 -7.64
CA ASP A 34 22.98 -8.24 -7.07
C ASP A 34 22.28 -7.89 -5.75
N VAL A 35 21.01 -8.32 -5.60
CA VAL A 35 20.24 -8.11 -4.38
C VAL A 35 20.68 -9.09 -3.30
N ASN A 36 20.65 -10.38 -3.63
CA ASN A 36 21.01 -11.47 -2.74
C ASN A 36 21.83 -12.52 -3.50
N PRO A 37 23.09 -12.78 -3.10
CA PRO A 37 23.97 -13.72 -3.79
C PRO A 37 23.44 -15.16 -3.93
N ALA A 38 22.48 -15.55 -3.10
CA ALA A 38 21.82 -16.85 -3.18
C ALA A 38 20.76 -16.94 -4.30
N TRP A 39 20.39 -15.83 -4.90
CA TRP A 39 19.41 -15.79 -5.98
C TRP A 39 20.12 -15.92 -7.35
N PRO A 40 19.39 -16.34 -8.40
CA PRO A 40 19.97 -16.53 -9.71
C PRO A 40 20.46 -15.22 -10.33
N ASP A 41 21.45 -15.32 -11.20
CA ASP A 41 21.90 -14.20 -12.04
C ASP A 41 20.91 -14.01 -13.21
N GLN A 42 19.74 -13.51 -12.85
CA GLN A 42 18.65 -13.18 -13.78
C GLN A 42 18.35 -11.70 -13.71
N LYS A 43 18.24 -11.05 -14.87
CA LYS A 43 17.90 -9.62 -14.94
C LYS A 43 16.59 -9.33 -14.23
N ILE A 44 16.58 -8.27 -13.44
CA ILE A 44 15.36 -7.72 -12.82
C ILE A 44 14.73 -6.74 -13.80
N LYS A 45 13.41 -6.86 -14.01
CA LYS A 45 12.59 -5.83 -14.63
C LYS A 45 11.64 -5.25 -13.61
N LEU A 46 11.66 -3.94 -13.47
CA LEU A 46 10.95 -3.23 -12.43
C LEU A 46 9.71 -2.53 -12.99
N TYR A 47 8.60 -2.69 -12.28
CA TYR A 47 7.30 -2.08 -12.58
C TYR A 47 6.75 -1.45 -11.29
N GLY A 48 6.30 -0.20 -11.37
CA GLY A 48 5.82 0.48 -10.18
C GLY A 48 4.91 1.64 -10.52
N ALA A 49 4.20 2.11 -9.50
CA ALA A 49 3.33 3.27 -9.62
C ALA A 49 4.11 4.51 -10.09
N GLY A 50 3.46 5.36 -10.84
CA GLY A 50 4.03 6.61 -11.33
C GLY A 50 4.11 7.70 -10.25
N SER A 51 4.77 8.81 -10.57
CA SER A 51 5.09 9.89 -9.63
C SER A 51 3.88 10.62 -9.05
N ASP A 52 2.73 10.53 -9.71
CA ASP A 52 1.47 11.18 -9.28
C ASP A 52 0.59 10.24 -8.43
N SER A 53 1.06 9.02 -8.18
CA SER A 53 0.36 8.01 -7.39
C SER A 53 0.70 8.10 -5.91
N GLY A 54 -0.32 8.12 -5.04
CA GLY A 54 -0.13 7.95 -3.60
C GLY A 54 0.48 6.60 -3.20
N THR A 55 0.40 5.58 -4.07
CA THR A 55 1.10 4.30 -3.89
C THR A 55 2.61 4.48 -4.04
N PHE A 56 3.07 5.31 -4.99
CA PHE A 56 4.48 5.66 -5.12
C PHE A 56 5.00 6.39 -3.88
N ASP A 57 4.28 7.41 -3.44
CA ASP A 57 4.68 8.19 -2.27
C ASP A 57 4.83 7.31 -1.03
N TYR A 58 3.81 6.50 -0.74
CA TYR A 58 3.82 5.63 0.42
C TYR A 58 4.87 4.51 0.33
N PHE A 59 4.98 3.84 -0.83
CA PHE A 59 5.96 2.78 -1.02
C PHE A 59 7.39 3.30 -0.83
N THR A 60 7.72 4.44 -1.42
CA THR A 60 9.06 5.03 -1.29
C THR A 60 9.34 5.47 0.14
N GLU A 61 8.36 6.02 0.84
CA GLU A 61 8.49 6.38 2.25
C GLU A 61 8.71 5.13 3.12
N ALA A 62 7.89 4.10 2.93
CA ALA A 62 7.93 2.89 3.74
C ALA A 62 9.20 2.04 3.51
N ILE A 63 9.70 2.00 2.28
CA ILE A 63 10.81 1.12 1.88
C ILE A 63 12.15 1.88 1.84
N VAL A 64 12.17 3.06 1.23
CA VAL A 64 13.41 3.83 1.08
C VAL A 64 13.64 4.77 2.26
N GLY A 65 12.58 5.13 2.97
CA GLY A 65 12.61 6.01 4.14
C GLY A 65 12.38 7.49 3.79
N LYS A 66 12.01 7.79 2.54
CA LYS A 66 11.69 9.14 2.09
C LYS A 66 10.70 9.08 0.93
N ALA A 67 9.56 9.71 1.09
CA ALA A 67 8.56 9.82 0.04
C ALA A 67 9.18 10.40 -1.26
N LYS A 68 8.74 9.86 -2.39
CA LYS A 68 9.21 10.23 -3.74
C LYS A 68 10.69 9.95 -4.03
N SER A 69 11.38 9.22 -3.18
CA SER A 69 12.79 8.85 -3.36
C SER A 69 12.88 7.46 -3.97
N SER A 70 13.18 7.38 -5.26
CA SER A 70 13.27 6.11 -6.01
C SER A 70 14.28 6.21 -7.15
N ARG A 71 14.76 5.04 -7.63
CA ARG A 71 15.43 4.96 -8.94
C ARG A 71 14.46 5.35 -10.06
N GLY A 72 14.98 5.81 -11.20
CA GLY A 72 14.16 6.27 -12.33
C GLY A 72 14.11 5.29 -13.52
N ASP A 73 14.89 4.21 -13.48
CA ASP A 73 15.04 3.26 -14.59
C ASP A 73 14.09 2.04 -14.47
N TYR A 74 12.85 2.29 -14.08
CA TYR A 74 11.77 1.29 -14.03
C TYR A 74 10.61 1.71 -14.93
N THR A 75 9.72 0.78 -15.26
CA THR A 75 8.47 1.10 -15.95
C THR A 75 7.46 1.66 -14.95
N ALA A 76 7.26 2.97 -15.04
CA ALA A 76 6.27 3.70 -14.23
C ALA A 76 4.94 3.77 -14.96
N SER A 77 3.83 3.58 -14.24
CA SER A 77 2.48 3.79 -14.78
C SER A 77 1.50 4.19 -13.68
N GLU A 78 0.59 5.10 -14.01
CA GLU A 78 -0.58 5.41 -13.19
C GLU A 78 -1.71 4.39 -13.40
N ASP A 79 -1.67 3.62 -14.49
CA ASP A 79 -2.58 2.50 -14.73
C ASP A 79 -1.96 1.19 -14.24
N ASP A 80 -2.49 0.67 -13.13
CA ASP A 80 -2.05 -0.57 -12.52
C ASP A 80 -2.22 -1.79 -13.46
N ASN A 81 -3.11 -1.74 -14.45
CA ASN A 81 -3.25 -2.82 -15.44
C ASN A 81 -2.00 -2.96 -16.32
N VAL A 82 -1.33 -1.86 -16.63
CA VAL A 82 -0.04 -1.87 -17.34
C VAL A 82 1.02 -2.58 -16.50
N LEU A 83 1.04 -2.32 -15.19
CA LEU A 83 1.96 -2.97 -14.26
C LEU A 83 1.69 -4.47 -14.15
N VAL A 84 0.40 -4.86 -14.04
CA VAL A 84 -0.04 -6.26 -14.04
C VAL A 84 0.43 -6.99 -15.30
N GLN A 85 0.23 -6.40 -16.49
CA GLN A 85 0.66 -6.98 -17.76
C GLN A 85 2.18 -7.15 -17.81
N GLY A 86 2.94 -6.12 -17.42
CA GLY A 86 4.39 -6.16 -17.41
C GLY A 86 4.95 -7.28 -16.52
N ILE A 87 4.42 -7.40 -15.29
CA ILE A 87 4.87 -8.42 -14.33
C ILE A 87 4.46 -9.82 -14.78
N SER A 88 3.25 -9.99 -15.29
CA SER A 88 2.77 -11.30 -15.77
C SER A 88 3.51 -11.78 -17.03
N GLY A 89 4.03 -10.87 -17.84
CA GLY A 89 4.75 -11.15 -19.08
C GLY A 89 6.23 -11.49 -18.92
N ASP A 90 6.85 -11.24 -17.76
CA ASP A 90 8.29 -11.41 -17.57
C ASP A 90 8.63 -12.15 -16.26
N LYS A 91 9.38 -13.26 -16.39
CA LYS A 91 9.79 -14.09 -15.24
C LYS A 91 10.76 -13.37 -14.28
N GLY A 92 11.49 -12.39 -14.75
CA GLY A 92 12.41 -11.56 -13.97
C GLY A 92 11.74 -10.33 -13.35
N ALA A 93 10.45 -10.14 -13.57
CA ALA A 93 9.75 -8.94 -13.13
C ALA A 93 9.51 -8.92 -11.61
N LEU A 94 9.66 -7.71 -11.06
CA LEU A 94 9.22 -7.30 -9.74
C LEU A 94 8.43 -6.00 -9.86
N GLY A 95 7.33 -5.88 -9.14
CA GLY A 95 6.60 -4.61 -9.09
C GLY A 95 5.74 -4.44 -7.85
N TYR A 96 5.20 -3.24 -7.69
CA TYR A 96 4.27 -2.89 -6.62
C TYR A 96 3.13 -2.03 -7.17
N PHE A 97 1.94 -2.28 -6.64
CA PHE A 97 0.68 -1.59 -6.97
C PHE A 97 -0.39 -1.95 -5.94
N GLY A 98 -1.58 -1.37 -6.09
CA GLY A 98 -2.70 -1.56 -5.16
C GLY A 98 -3.17 -2.99 -5.02
N PHE A 99 -3.49 -3.40 -3.78
CA PHE A 99 -3.90 -4.77 -3.44
C PHE A 99 -5.12 -5.26 -4.22
N ALA A 100 -6.09 -4.39 -4.52
CA ALA A 100 -7.27 -4.75 -5.29
C ALA A 100 -6.94 -5.36 -6.66
N TYR A 101 -5.98 -4.78 -7.37
CA TYR A 101 -5.53 -5.29 -8.66
C TYR A 101 -4.83 -6.65 -8.56
N TYR A 102 -4.13 -6.92 -7.47
CA TYR A 102 -3.61 -8.26 -7.20
C TYR A 102 -4.74 -9.27 -7.02
N ILE A 103 -5.75 -8.95 -6.21
CA ILE A 103 -6.89 -9.85 -5.95
C ILE A 103 -7.61 -10.22 -7.26
N GLU A 104 -7.78 -9.29 -8.16
CA GLU A 104 -8.41 -9.54 -9.46
C GLU A 104 -7.52 -10.35 -10.42
N ASN A 105 -6.21 -10.35 -10.20
CA ASN A 105 -5.22 -10.96 -11.08
C ASN A 105 -4.38 -12.08 -10.43
N GLN A 106 -4.86 -12.72 -9.36
CA GLN A 106 -4.13 -13.76 -8.61
C GLN A 106 -3.64 -14.95 -9.47
N LYS A 107 -4.36 -15.27 -10.55
CA LYS A 107 -3.94 -16.33 -11.49
C LYS A 107 -2.73 -15.94 -12.35
N LYS A 108 -2.46 -14.65 -12.50
CA LYS A 108 -1.39 -14.08 -13.34
C LYS A 108 -0.20 -13.56 -12.54
N LEU A 109 -0.34 -13.45 -11.24
CA LEU A 109 0.62 -12.80 -10.36
C LEU A 109 0.88 -13.64 -9.11
N LYS A 110 2.08 -13.51 -8.56
CA LYS A 110 2.45 -14.09 -7.26
C LYS A 110 2.77 -12.95 -6.29
N ALA A 111 2.04 -12.91 -5.18
CA ALA A 111 2.39 -12.03 -4.08
C ALA A 111 3.63 -12.55 -3.34
N VAL A 112 4.50 -11.64 -2.98
CA VAL A 112 5.70 -11.93 -2.18
C VAL A 112 5.42 -11.55 -0.74
N ALA A 113 5.70 -12.44 0.20
CA ALA A 113 5.63 -12.13 1.62
C ALA A 113 6.72 -11.11 1.98
N ILE A 114 6.39 -10.12 2.81
CA ILE A 114 7.31 -9.06 3.20
C ILE A 114 7.72 -9.24 4.66
N ASP A 115 9.02 -9.19 4.90
CA ASP A 115 9.59 -9.20 6.26
C ASP A 115 9.88 -7.76 6.70
N GLY A 116 9.03 -7.24 7.56
CA GLY A 116 9.18 -5.95 8.21
C GLY A 116 10.00 -5.99 9.51
N GLY A 117 10.74 -7.09 9.77
CA GLY A 117 11.57 -7.28 10.97
C GLY A 117 10.98 -8.25 12.00
N LYS A 118 9.80 -8.84 11.74
CA LYS A 118 9.16 -9.85 12.60
C LYS A 118 8.90 -11.16 11.87
N GLY A 119 9.59 -11.38 10.75
CA GLY A 119 9.39 -12.50 9.85
C GLY A 119 8.47 -12.18 8.66
N PRO A 120 8.50 -13.04 7.62
CA PRO A 120 7.74 -12.82 6.39
C PRO A 120 6.23 -12.94 6.60
N VAL A 121 5.48 -11.93 6.18
CA VAL A 121 4.01 -11.89 6.22
C VAL A 121 3.48 -11.69 4.80
N ALA A 122 2.53 -12.53 4.39
CA ALA A 122 1.89 -12.41 3.08
C ALA A 122 0.78 -11.33 3.09
N PRO A 123 0.56 -10.62 1.97
CA PRO A 123 -0.53 -9.65 1.86
C PRO A 123 -1.87 -10.38 1.68
N THR A 124 -2.46 -10.77 2.79
CA THR A 124 -3.81 -11.35 2.84
C THR A 124 -4.76 -10.39 3.54
N PRO A 125 -6.08 -10.46 3.26
CA PRO A 125 -7.05 -9.63 3.98
C PRO A 125 -6.92 -9.75 5.51
N GLU A 126 -6.72 -10.96 6.02
CA GLU A 126 -6.53 -11.23 7.44
C GLU A 126 -5.30 -10.53 8.01
N ASN A 127 -4.14 -10.63 7.32
CA ASN A 127 -2.89 -10.03 7.78
C ASN A 127 -2.89 -8.49 7.68
N VAL A 128 -3.67 -7.93 6.77
CA VAL A 128 -3.89 -6.48 6.68
C VAL A 128 -4.81 -6.00 7.79
N ASP A 129 -5.92 -6.70 8.02
CA ASP A 129 -6.91 -6.34 9.05
C ASP A 129 -6.33 -6.42 10.47
N ASN A 130 -5.58 -7.48 10.79
CA ASN A 130 -4.93 -7.64 12.10
C ASN A 130 -3.65 -6.81 12.28
N GLY A 131 -3.23 -6.06 11.24
CA GLY A 131 -2.06 -5.18 11.27
C GLY A 131 -0.71 -5.90 11.22
N SER A 132 -0.65 -7.20 10.91
CA SER A 132 0.62 -7.93 10.80
C SER A 132 1.37 -7.68 9.49
N TYR A 133 0.66 -7.33 8.40
CA TYR A 133 1.28 -6.99 7.11
C TYR A 133 1.83 -5.57 7.12
N GLN A 134 3.03 -5.40 7.65
CA GLN A 134 3.72 -4.12 7.75
C GLN A 134 5.09 -4.16 7.04
N PRO A 135 5.59 -3.01 6.52
CA PRO A 135 5.04 -1.65 6.61
C PRO A 135 4.12 -1.25 5.43
N LEU A 136 3.75 -2.15 4.53
CA LEU A 136 3.10 -1.82 3.26
C LEU A 136 1.57 -1.66 3.33
N SER A 137 0.93 -2.02 4.43
CA SER A 137 -0.50 -1.74 4.63
C SER A 137 -0.72 -0.34 5.19
N ARG A 138 -1.75 0.33 4.69
CA ARG A 138 -2.19 1.65 5.20
C ARG A 138 -3.68 1.84 5.02
N PRO A 139 -4.35 2.61 5.89
CA PRO A 139 -5.72 3.05 5.66
C PRO A 139 -5.78 4.12 4.55
N ILE A 140 -6.95 4.26 3.94
CA ILE A 140 -7.30 5.37 3.05
C ILE A 140 -8.15 6.33 3.86
N PHE A 141 -7.86 7.63 3.74
CA PHE A 141 -8.57 8.69 4.43
C PHE A 141 -9.38 9.54 3.47
N ILE A 142 -10.49 10.08 3.96
CA ILE A 142 -11.16 11.23 3.35
C ILE A 142 -11.00 12.43 4.28
N TYR A 143 -10.85 13.60 3.70
CA TYR A 143 -10.83 14.87 4.42
C TYR A 143 -12.04 15.69 3.99
N VAL A 144 -12.81 16.14 4.95
CA VAL A 144 -14.03 16.91 4.73
C VAL A 144 -13.84 18.30 5.32
N SER A 145 -14.08 19.34 4.51
CA SER A 145 -14.02 20.72 4.98
C SER A 145 -15.18 20.97 5.96
N GLU A 146 -14.89 21.54 7.14
CA GLU A 146 -15.91 21.93 8.11
C GLU A 146 -16.96 22.87 7.49
N LYS A 147 -16.51 23.89 6.75
CA LYS A 147 -17.40 24.81 6.04
C LYS A 147 -18.30 24.10 5.02
N SER A 148 -17.81 23.05 4.37
CA SER A 148 -18.61 22.27 3.42
C SER A 148 -19.69 21.45 4.10
N LEU A 149 -19.50 21.04 5.37
CA LEU A 149 -20.50 20.30 6.16
C LEU A 149 -21.71 21.15 6.56
N GLU A 150 -21.67 22.47 6.39
CA GLU A 150 -22.84 23.33 6.54
C GLU A 150 -23.89 23.09 5.43
N LYS A 151 -23.47 22.49 4.30
CA LYS A 151 -24.34 22.10 3.21
C LYS A 151 -24.97 20.74 3.50
N PRO A 152 -26.31 20.62 3.53
CA PRO A 152 -27.00 19.36 3.83
C PRO A 152 -26.53 18.20 2.93
N GLU A 153 -26.38 18.43 1.62
CA GLU A 153 -25.98 17.44 0.65
C GLU A 153 -24.58 16.87 0.92
N VAL A 154 -23.63 17.68 1.42
CA VAL A 154 -22.30 17.21 1.80
C VAL A 154 -22.35 16.35 3.04
N LYS A 155 -23.11 16.79 4.06
CA LYS A 155 -23.30 16.04 5.29
C LYS A 155 -23.96 14.69 5.03
N GLU A 156 -25.05 14.68 4.27
CA GLU A 156 -25.78 13.46 3.88
C GLU A 156 -24.87 12.49 3.10
N PHE A 157 -24.06 13.01 2.17
CA PHE A 157 -23.11 12.21 1.41
C PHE A 157 -22.06 11.58 2.32
N VAL A 158 -21.45 12.32 3.23
CA VAL A 158 -20.42 11.78 4.15
C VAL A 158 -21.02 10.74 5.10
N GLU A 159 -22.23 10.99 5.61
CA GLU A 159 -22.93 9.99 6.44
C GLU A 159 -23.25 8.72 5.66
N PHE A 160 -23.75 8.85 4.43
CA PHE A 160 -24.00 7.71 3.52
C PHE A 160 -22.71 6.94 3.25
N TYR A 161 -21.63 7.68 2.92
CA TYR A 161 -20.31 7.09 2.65
C TYR A 161 -19.85 6.21 3.82
N MET A 162 -19.90 6.71 5.04
CA MET A 162 -19.48 5.95 6.23
C MET A 162 -20.41 4.76 6.54
N LYS A 163 -21.73 4.93 6.41
CA LYS A 163 -22.72 3.86 6.67
C LYS A 163 -22.63 2.74 5.63
N SER A 164 -22.26 3.08 4.38
CA SER A 164 -22.22 2.13 3.25
C SER A 164 -20.80 1.64 2.93
N ALA A 165 -19.78 2.14 3.62
CA ALA A 165 -18.39 1.88 3.26
C ALA A 165 -18.02 0.39 3.28
N ALA A 166 -18.40 -0.35 4.32
CA ALA A 166 -17.96 -1.74 4.47
C ALA A 166 -18.36 -2.66 3.29
N PRO A 167 -19.61 -2.68 2.80
CA PRO A 167 -19.96 -3.46 1.62
C PRO A 167 -19.33 -2.93 0.33
N LEU A 168 -19.33 -1.60 0.12
CA LEU A 168 -18.78 -0.99 -1.10
C LEU A 168 -17.26 -1.18 -1.21
N VAL A 169 -16.53 -1.07 -0.10
CA VAL A 169 -15.08 -1.35 -0.03
C VAL A 169 -14.77 -2.79 -0.45
N LYS A 170 -15.59 -3.77 -0.02
CA LYS A 170 -15.46 -5.17 -0.45
C LYS A 170 -15.76 -5.35 -1.94
N GLU A 171 -16.76 -4.66 -2.45
CA GLU A 171 -17.13 -4.73 -3.86
C GLU A 171 -15.96 -4.31 -4.77
N VAL A 172 -15.26 -3.22 -4.41
CA VAL A 172 -14.07 -2.75 -5.14
C VAL A 172 -12.78 -3.47 -4.73
N LYS A 173 -12.87 -4.61 -4.04
CA LYS A 173 -11.74 -5.48 -3.64
C LYS A 173 -10.72 -4.85 -2.68
N TYR A 174 -11.10 -3.78 -2.01
CA TYR A 174 -10.35 -3.25 -0.88
C TYR A 174 -10.72 -4.00 0.42
N ILE A 175 -9.95 -3.78 1.47
CA ILE A 175 -10.17 -4.39 2.78
C ILE A 175 -10.89 -3.38 3.65
N PRO A 176 -12.14 -3.64 4.09
CA PRO A 176 -12.88 -2.71 4.94
C PRO A 176 -12.24 -2.61 6.31
N LEU A 177 -12.36 -1.45 6.93
CA LEU A 177 -12.00 -1.26 8.32
C LEU A 177 -12.94 -2.05 9.26
N PRO A 178 -12.54 -2.34 10.50
CA PRO A 178 -13.43 -2.86 11.52
C PRO A 178 -14.65 -1.96 11.71
N ALA A 179 -15.83 -2.54 11.96
CA ALA A 179 -17.09 -1.79 12.09
C ALA A 179 -17.01 -0.63 13.10
N LYS A 180 -16.26 -0.83 14.20
CA LYS A 180 -16.03 0.19 15.22
C LYS A 180 -15.33 1.45 14.69
N ALA A 181 -14.50 1.33 13.64
CA ALA A 181 -13.83 2.49 13.03
C ALA A 181 -14.86 3.37 12.29
N TYR A 182 -15.76 2.77 11.52
CA TYR A 182 -16.83 3.52 10.85
C TYR A 182 -17.78 4.19 11.84
N THR A 183 -18.12 3.50 12.94
CA THR A 183 -18.92 4.08 14.01
C THR A 183 -18.21 5.27 14.67
N GLY A 184 -16.92 5.13 14.97
CA GLY A 184 -16.10 6.24 15.51
C GLY A 184 -16.05 7.44 14.58
N ASN A 185 -15.89 7.20 13.26
CA ASN A 185 -15.88 8.28 12.26
C ASN A 185 -17.22 9.03 12.20
N LEU A 186 -18.36 8.33 12.33
CA LEU A 186 -19.67 8.97 12.41
C LEU A 186 -19.83 9.82 13.68
N GLU A 187 -19.28 9.35 14.82
CA GLU A 187 -19.26 10.14 16.05
C GLU A 187 -18.39 11.39 15.92
N HIS A 188 -17.21 11.29 15.28
CA HIS A 188 -16.33 12.44 15.01
C HIS A 188 -17.05 13.47 14.14
N LEU A 189 -17.75 13.03 13.09
CA LEU A 189 -18.56 13.89 12.25
C LEU A 189 -19.65 14.61 13.05
N ALA A 190 -20.41 13.86 13.85
CA ALA A 190 -21.51 14.40 14.67
C ALA A 190 -21.03 15.41 15.73
N LYS A 191 -19.87 15.15 16.33
CA LYS A 191 -19.23 16.03 17.34
C LYS A 191 -18.42 17.16 16.73
N LYS A 192 -18.31 17.24 15.39
CA LYS A 192 -17.47 18.19 14.64
C LYS A 192 -16.02 18.21 15.14
N LYS A 193 -15.45 17.04 15.41
CA LYS A 193 -14.05 16.92 15.78
C LYS A 193 -13.17 17.25 14.58
N LEU A 194 -12.32 18.28 14.73
CA LEU A 194 -11.45 18.80 13.69
C LEU A 194 -10.01 18.34 13.88
N GLY A 195 -9.25 18.37 12.80
CA GLY A 195 -7.82 18.08 12.82
C GLY A 195 -7.47 16.69 12.33
N THR A 196 -6.26 16.26 12.63
CA THR A 196 -5.69 14.98 12.27
C THR A 196 -4.82 14.44 13.39
N VAL A 197 -4.80 13.14 13.57
CA VAL A 197 -3.95 12.45 14.55
C VAL A 197 -2.47 12.41 14.15
N PHE A 198 -2.15 12.85 12.95
CA PHE A 198 -0.79 12.82 12.41
C PHE A 198 0.03 14.07 12.71
N GLY A 199 -0.58 15.15 13.22
CA GLY A 199 0.14 16.41 13.53
C GLY A 199 0.91 17.02 12.35
N GLY A 200 0.46 16.76 11.11
CA GLY A 200 1.13 17.20 9.88
C GLY A 200 2.35 16.38 9.48
N GLN A 201 2.60 15.24 10.13
CA GLN A 201 3.69 14.31 9.82
C GLN A 201 3.11 13.02 9.23
N ASN A 202 3.75 12.47 8.21
CA ASN A 202 3.42 11.12 7.75
C ASN A 202 3.99 10.08 8.74
N GLU A 203 3.27 8.99 8.93
CA GLU A 203 3.70 7.89 9.78
C GLU A 203 3.46 6.56 9.08
N VAL A 204 4.55 5.81 8.86
CA VAL A 204 4.53 4.50 8.22
C VAL A 204 4.32 3.41 9.26
N GLY A 205 3.53 2.40 8.93
CA GLY A 205 3.36 1.21 9.78
C GLY A 205 2.39 1.39 10.96
N LEU A 206 1.58 2.45 10.97
CA LEU A 206 0.56 2.64 11.98
C LEU A 206 -0.58 1.63 11.78
N THR A 207 -0.91 0.88 12.82
CA THR A 207 -2.03 -0.06 12.79
C THR A 207 -3.37 0.68 12.97
N ILE A 208 -4.46 0.07 12.49
CA ILE A 208 -5.81 0.64 12.66
C ILE A 208 -6.16 0.79 14.15
N GLU A 209 -5.75 -0.14 15.00
CA GLU A 209 -5.97 -0.03 16.44
C GLU A 209 -5.26 1.18 17.07
N GLN A 210 -3.99 1.41 16.68
CA GLN A 210 -3.23 2.57 17.14
C GLN A 210 -3.86 3.87 16.65
N LEU A 211 -4.29 3.91 15.38
CA LEU A 211 -4.97 5.05 14.79
C LEU A 211 -6.24 5.39 15.58
N MET A 212 -7.11 4.40 15.80
CA MET A 212 -8.37 4.58 16.56
C MET A 212 -8.14 5.05 18.00
N LYS A 213 -7.07 4.59 18.66
CA LYS A 213 -6.71 5.07 20.00
C LYS A 213 -6.33 6.55 19.99
N ARG A 214 -5.61 7.00 18.97
CA ARG A 214 -5.25 8.43 18.82
C ARG A 214 -6.47 9.29 18.49
N GLU A 215 -7.32 8.82 17.59
CA GLU A 215 -8.56 9.53 17.22
C GLU A 215 -9.52 9.68 18.38
N ALA A 216 -9.54 8.74 19.30
CA ALA A 216 -10.35 8.85 20.53
C ALA A 216 -9.86 9.98 21.45
N GLN A 217 -8.62 10.45 21.29
CA GLN A 217 -8.03 11.53 22.10
C GLN A 217 -8.20 12.93 21.46
N LEU A 218 -8.63 13.02 20.19
CA LEU A 218 -9.05 14.26 19.55
C LEU A 218 -10.37 14.76 20.15
#